data_cd44e5be7d353b79034b06db20443459
#
_entry.id   cd44e5be7d353b79034b06db20443459
#
_cell.length_a   1.000
_cell.length_b   1.000
_cell.length_c   1.000
_cell.angle_alpha   90.00
_cell.angle_beta   90.00
_cell.angle_gamma   90.00
#
_symmetry.space_group_name_H-M   'P 1'
#
loop_
_entity.id
_entity.type
_entity.pdbx_description
1 polymer ?
#
loop_
_entity_poly.entity_id
_entity_poly.type
_entity_poly.pdbx_seq_one_letter_code
_entity_poly.pdbx_strand_id
1 'polypeptide(L)'
;MYKRQANATVEGTWENKVFTEDLKNAAAYLKLLRDADIPVLWRPFHEAAGGWFWWGKDAASFKSLWIAMFNYFKTEGLDNLIWVWTTEGNDADWYPGDQYVDIVGRDVYNKETADCVSEYTSIAGNYGNKIVSLSECGTVGLISEQWASGARWSWFMPWYDGTNEDGSPAVHADEAWWKDAMSQEFVVSREELPSME
;
A
#
# COMPACT_ATOMS: atom_id res chain seq x y z
N MET A 1 -10.91 -17.62 -13.13
CA MET A 1 -10.34 -16.44 -12.44
C MET A 1 -8.88 -16.16 -12.84
N TYR A 2 -7.99 -17.17 -12.91
CA TYR A 2 -6.57 -16.99 -13.32
C TYR A 2 -6.38 -16.31 -14.69
N LYS A 3 -7.24 -16.63 -15.66
CA LYS A 3 -7.15 -16.04 -17.00
C LYS A 3 -7.37 -14.52 -17.02
N ARG A 4 -8.14 -13.96 -16.08
CA ARG A 4 -8.42 -12.51 -16.07
C ARG A 4 -7.16 -11.70 -15.79
N GLN A 5 -6.38 -12.09 -14.77
CA GLN A 5 -5.13 -11.40 -14.44
C GLN A 5 -4.15 -11.47 -15.61
N ALA A 6 -3.86 -12.68 -16.13
CA ALA A 6 -2.92 -12.86 -17.24
C ALA A 6 -3.35 -12.13 -18.53
N ASN A 7 -4.65 -12.14 -18.84
CA ASN A 7 -5.19 -11.53 -20.05
C ASN A 7 -5.21 -9.98 -19.99
N ALA A 8 -5.20 -9.38 -18.80
CA ALA A 8 -5.28 -7.92 -18.68
C ALA A 8 -4.13 -7.18 -19.37
N THR A 9 -2.97 -7.83 -19.54
CA THR A 9 -1.83 -7.29 -20.29
C THR A 9 -1.69 -7.86 -21.72
N VAL A 10 -2.67 -8.67 -22.19
CA VAL A 10 -2.65 -9.26 -23.53
C VAL A 10 -3.56 -8.46 -24.45
N GLU A 11 -2.97 -7.80 -25.42
CA GLU A 11 -3.68 -6.97 -26.41
C GLU A 11 -4.79 -7.76 -27.13
N GLY A 12 -5.94 -7.10 -27.32
CA GLY A 12 -7.08 -7.68 -28.01
C GLY A 12 -8.06 -8.45 -27.11
N THR A 13 -7.68 -8.81 -25.89
CA THR A 13 -8.60 -9.44 -24.94
C THR A 13 -9.59 -8.42 -24.36
N TRP A 14 -10.73 -8.89 -23.86
CA TRP A 14 -11.68 -7.99 -23.23
C TRP A 14 -11.15 -7.45 -21.89
N GLU A 15 -10.38 -8.26 -21.16
CA GLU A 15 -9.73 -7.86 -19.92
C GLU A 15 -8.73 -6.72 -20.16
N ASN A 16 -7.97 -6.80 -21.24
CA ASN A 16 -7.04 -5.72 -21.62
C ASN A 16 -7.77 -4.43 -21.98
N LYS A 17 -8.90 -4.53 -22.66
CA LYS A 17 -9.73 -3.35 -22.96
C LYS A 17 -10.22 -2.66 -21.68
N VAL A 18 -10.74 -3.44 -20.72
CA VAL A 18 -11.20 -2.91 -19.41
C VAL A 18 -10.02 -2.30 -18.66
N PHE A 19 -8.92 -3.03 -18.51
CA PHE A 19 -7.73 -2.53 -17.82
C PHE A 19 -7.21 -1.23 -18.43
N THR A 20 -7.13 -1.15 -19.76
CA THR A 20 -6.69 0.06 -20.45
C THR A 20 -7.64 1.24 -20.22
N GLU A 21 -8.93 1.00 -20.18
CA GLU A 21 -9.91 2.04 -19.89
C GLU A 21 -9.84 2.52 -18.44
N ASP A 22 -9.66 1.60 -17.50
CA ASP A 22 -9.45 1.94 -16.08
C ASP A 22 -8.18 2.78 -15.89
N LEU A 23 -7.08 2.43 -16.58
CA LEU A 23 -5.85 3.24 -16.56
C LEU A 23 -6.08 4.65 -17.10
N LYS A 24 -6.83 4.82 -18.20
CA LYS A 24 -7.16 6.14 -18.76
C LYS A 24 -7.99 6.96 -17.77
N ASN A 25 -9.00 6.33 -17.17
CA ASN A 25 -9.85 7.00 -16.19
C ASN A 25 -9.03 7.43 -14.96
N ALA A 26 -8.20 6.55 -14.40
CA ALA A 26 -7.32 6.88 -13.30
C ALA A 26 -6.35 8.02 -13.66
N ALA A 27 -5.71 7.94 -14.84
CA ALA A 27 -4.80 8.99 -15.31
C ALA A 27 -5.48 10.36 -15.43
N ALA A 28 -6.73 10.39 -15.87
CA ALA A 28 -7.48 11.65 -15.99
C ALA A 28 -7.65 12.36 -14.63
N TYR A 29 -7.94 11.61 -13.55
CA TYR A 29 -8.04 12.17 -12.22
C TYR A 29 -6.67 12.50 -11.60
N LEU A 30 -5.68 11.63 -11.79
CA LEU A 30 -4.33 11.85 -11.28
C LEU A 30 -3.65 13.07 -11.89
N LYS A 31 -3.95 13.39 -13.16
CA LYS A 31 -3.49 14.62 -13.81
C LYS A 31 -4.00 15.89 -13.12
N LEU A 32 -5.22 15.87 -12.58
CA LEU A 32 -5.74 17.02 -11.82
C LEU A 32 -4.91 17.29 -10.57
N LEU A 33 -4.45 16.23 -9.90
CA LEU A 33 -3.59 16.34 -8.73
C LEU A 33 -2.17 16.77 -9.12
N ARG A 34 -1.62 16.21 -10.20
CA ARG A 34 -0.33 16.62 -10.75
C ARG A 34 -0.34 18.11 -11.12
N ASP A 35 -1.36 18.57 -11.84
CA ASP A 35 -1.47 19.94 -12.31
C ASP A 35 -1.67 20.94 -11.15
N ALA A 36 -2.03 20.45 -9.96
CA ALA A 36 -2.11 21.17 -8.71
C ALA A 36 -0.88 20.97 -7.80
N ASP A 37 0.20 20.38 -8.31
CA ASP A 37 1.44 20.06 -7.58
C ASP A 37 1.21 19.19 -6.32
N ILE A 38 0.18 18.31 -6.34
CA ILE A 38 -0.15 17.43 -5.22
C ILE A 38 0.52 16.06 -5.43
N PRO A 39 1.46 15.63 -4.58
CA PRO A 39 2.03 14.29 -4.60
C PRO A 39 0.99 13.26 -4.14
N VAL A 40 1.03 12.07 -4.72
CA VAL A 40 0.07 10.99 -4.45
C VAL A 40 0.81 9.72 -4.04
N LEU A 41 0.50 9.18 -2.85
CA LEU A 41 0.86 7.82 -2.49
C LEU A 41 -0.03 6.86 -3.28
N TRP A 42 0.54 6.26 -4.32
CA TRP A 42 -0.18 5.35 -5.21
C TRP A 42 0.07 3.91 -4.80
N ARG A 43 -0.94 3.29 -4.17
CA ARG A 43 -0.89 1.90 -3.64
C ARG A 43 -1.85 0.98 -4.40
N PRO A 44 -1.53 0.64 -5.65
CA PRO A 44 -2.38 -0.21 -6.46
C PRO A 44 -2.18 -1.68 -6.13
N PHE A 45 -3.19 -2.50 -6.40
CA PHE A 45 -3.09 -3.97 -6.36
C PHE A 45 -2.50 -4.52 -5.06
N HIS A 46 -2.87 -3.92 -3.92
CA HIS A 46 -2.38 -4.32 -2.61
C HIS A 46 -2.66 -5.80 -2.31
N GLU A 47 -1.91 -6.38 -1.39
CA GLU A 47 -2.09 -7.73 -0.87
C GLU A 47 -2.19 -8.82 -1.96
N ALA A 48 -1.44 -8.66 -3.05
CA ALA A 48 -1.58 -9.54 -4.21
C ALA A 48 -1.24 -11.00 -3.90
N ALA A 49 -0.20 -11.25 -3.11
CA ALA A 49 0.23 -12.60 -2.76
C ALA A 49 -0.75 -13.34 -1.83
N GLY A 50 -1.66 -12.62 -1.15
CA GLY A 50 -2.75 -13.20 -0.37
C GLY A 50 -3.77 -13.98 -1.20
N GLY A 51 -3.87 -13.68 -2.49
CA GLY A 51 -4.60 -14.49 -3.47
C GLY A 51 -6.12 -14.30 -3.48
N TRP A 52 -6.71 -13.45 -2.62
CA TRP A 52 -8.16 -13.20 -2.58
C TRP A 52 -8.64 -12.26 -3.68
N PHE A 53 -7.81 -11.31 -4.11
CA PHE A 53 -8.15 -10.39 -5.18
C PHE A 53 -7.93 -11.00 -6.58
N TRP A 54 -8.55 -10.42 -7.62
CA TRP A 54 -8.40 -10.88 -9.00
C TRP A 54 -6.99 -10.65 -9.54
N TRP A 55 -6.27 -9.68 -9.01
CA TRP A 55 -4.88 -9.35 -9.36
C TRP A 55 -3.83 -10.17 -8.62
N GLY A 56 -4.25 -11.02 -7.66
CA GLY A 56 -3.38 -11.81 -6.81
C GLY A 56 -3.40 -13.31 -7.15
N LYS A 57 -3.37 -13.72 -8.42
CA LYS A 57 -3.49 -15.13 -8.80
C LYS A 57 -2.18 -15.75 -9.28
N ASP A 58 -1.27 -14.94 -9.81
CA ASP A 58 0.01 -15.38 -10.36
C ASP A 58 1.04 -14.24 -10.28
N ALA A 59 2.21 -14.50 -9.72
CA ALA A 59 3.23 -13.50 -9.48
C ALA A 59 3.77 -12.85 -10.78
N ALA A 60 3.95 -13.64 -11.83
CA ALA A 60 4.46 -13.12 -13.11
C ALA A 60 3.43 -12.21 -13.78
N SER A 61 2.16 -12.62 -13.76
CA SER A 61 1.05 -11.80 -14.26
C SER A 61 0.85 -10.52 -13.44
N PHE A 62 1.03 -10.58 -12.11
CA PHE A 62 1.02 -9.40 -11.25
C PHE A 62 2.09 -8.38 -11.63
N LYS A 63 3.34 -8.84 -11.77
CA LYS A 63 4.44 -7.98 -12.19
C LYS A 63 4.17 -7.34 -13.56
N SER A 64 3.60 -8.10 -14.48
CA SER A 64 3.21 -7.57 -15.80
C SER A 64 2.15 -6.47 -15.70
N LEU A 65 1.13 -6.65 -14.84
CA LEU A 65 0.11 -5.62 -14.56
C LEU A 65 0.73 -4.35 -13.97
N TRP A 66 1.57 -4.51 -12.95
CA TRP A 66 2.24 -3.39 -12.29
C TRP A 66 3.08 -2.58 -13.27
N ILE A 67 3.96 -3.27 -14.02
CA ILE A 67 4.87 -2.62 -14.98
C ILE A 67 4.10 -1.95 -16.12
N ALA A 68 3.02 -2.57 -16.60
CA ALA A 68 2.16 -1.99 -17.63
C ALA A 68 1.52 -0.68 -17.15
N MET A 69 0.97 -0.65 -15.92
CA MET A 69 0.40 0.54 -15.30
C MET A 69 1.47 1.62 -15.08
N PHE A 70 2.63 1.25 -14.51
CA PHE A 70 3.74 2.18 -14.30
C PHE A 70 4.16 2.87 -15.59
N ASN A 71 4.40 2.09 -16.64
CA ASN A 71 4.81 2.60 -17.94
C ASN A 71 3.73 3.49 -18.57
N TYR A 72 2.46 3.08 -18.47
CA TYR A 72 1.34 3.88 -18.97
C TYR A 72 1.29 5.24 -18.27
N PHE A 73 1.31 5.29 -16.95
CA PHE A 73 1.28 6.55 -16.20
C PHE A 73 2.50 7.43 -16.46
N LYS A 74 3.67 6.82 -16.66
CA LYS A 74 4.87 7.54 -17.07
C LYS A 74 4.71 8.19 -18.45
N THR A 75 4.10 7.50 -19.43
CA THR A 75 3.82 8.08 -20.76
C THR A 75 2.77 9.19 -20.71
N GLU A 76 1.85 9.14 -19.72
CA GLU A 76 0.85 10.18 -19.46
C GLU A 76 1.44 11.39 -18.70
N GLY A 77 2.73 11.37 -18.35
CA GLY A 77 3.42 12.43 -17.63
C GLY A 77 3.02 12.56 -16.17
N LEU A 78 2.64 11.45 -15.53
CA LEU A 78 2.32 11.42 -14.11
C LEU A 78 3.62 11.19 -13.31
N ASP A 79 4.27 12.27 -12.92
CA ASP A 79 5.53 12.30 -12.17
C ASP A 79 5.34 12.63 -10.67
N ASN A 80 4.09 12.84 -10.27
CA ASN A 80 3.69 13.12 -8.89
C ASN A 80 3.31 11.87 -8.09
N LEU A 81 3.49 10.65 -8.63
CA LEU A 81 3.13 9.40 -7.98
C LEU A 81 4.31 8.82 -7.20
N ILE A 82 4.08 8.49 -5.93
CA ILE A 82 4.97 7.73 -5.06
C ILE A 82 4.42 6.31 -4.97
N TRP A 83 5.12 5.34 -5.55
CA TRP A 83 4.65 3.97 -5.74
C TRP A 83 4.83 3.12 -4.51
N VAL A 84 3.72 2.64 -3.94
CA VAL A 84 3.69 1.81 -2.73
C VAL A 84 3.31 0.38 -3.10
N TRP A 85 4.24 -0.55 -2.97
CA TRP A 85 3.98 -1.98 -3.12
C TRP A 85 3.72 -2.60 -1.75
N THR A 86 2.63 -3.36 -1.60
CA THR A 86 2.28 -4.04 -0.35
C THR A 86 2.76 -5.49 -0.39
N THR A 87 3.66 -5.84 0.53
CA THR A 87 4.15 -7.22 0.72
C THR A 87 3.29 -8.00 1.71
N GLU A 88 3.16 -9.30 1.48
CA GLU A 88 2.61 -10.28 2.42
C GLU A 88 3.70 -10.93 3.30
N GLY A 89 4.95 -10.47 3.20
CA GLY A 89 6.08 -10.87 4.03
C GLY A 89 6.90 -12.04 3.48
N ASN A 90 6.34 -12.94 2.71
CA ASN A 90 7.05 -14.08 2.11
C ASN A 90 6.67 -14.22 0.62
N ASP A 91 6.86 -13.14 -0.11
CA ASP A 91 6.35 -12.97 -1.46
C ASP A 91 7.33 -12.24 -2.39
N ALA A 92 8.64 -12.43 -2.20
CA ALA A 92 9.67 -11.79 -3.01
C ALA A 92 9.48 -11.99 -4.52
N ASP A 93 8.87 -13.11 -4.93
CA ASP A 93 8.54 -13.38 -6.33
C ASP A 93 7.52 -12.40 -6.93
N TRP A 94 6.75 -11.70 -6.08
CA TRP A 94 5.75 -10.71 -6.47
C TRP A 94 6.33 -9.30 -6.59
N TYR A 95 7.53 -9.08 -6.10
CA TYR A 95 8.17 -7.77 -6.14
C TYR A 95 8.43 -7.32 -7.58
N PRO A 96 7.88 -6.18 -8.03
CA PRO A 96 8.02 -5.75 -9.42
C PRO A 96 9.43 -5.25 -9.78
N GLY A 97 10.23 -4.91 -8.80
CA GLY A 97 11.60 -4.43 -8.95
C GLY A 97 11.79 -3.01 -8.44
N ASP A 98 13.03 -2.70 -8.02
CA ASP A 98 13.38 -1.45 -7.35
C ASP A 98 13.03 -0.19 -8.13
N GLN A 99 13.11 -0.25 -9.45
CA GLN A 99 12.80 0.88 -10.34
C GLN A 99 11.31 1.21 -10.45
N TYR A 100 10.44 0.36 -9.91
CA TYR A 100 8.98 0.49 -9.99
C TYR A 100 8.32 0.70 -8.63
N VAL A 101 9.11 0.79 -7.56
CA VAL A 101 8.61 0.88 -6.18
C VAL A 101 9.42 1.91 -5.42
N ASP A 102 8.76 2.82 -4.75
CA ASP A 102 9.38 3.82 -3.87
C ASP A 102 9.27 3.39 -2.39
N ILE A 103 8.14 2.86 -2.00
CA ILE A 103 7.81 2.46 -0.62
C ILE A 103 7.36 1.02 -0.61
N VAL A 104 7.84 0.25 0.37
CA VAL A 104 7.32 -1.10 0.66
C VAL A 104 6.36 -1.00 1.85
N GLY A 105 5.11 -1.29 1.60
CA GLY A 105 4.05 -1.31 2.60
C GLY A 105 3.78 -2.72 3.14
N ARG A 106 3.23 -2.77 4.34
CA ARG A 106 2.71 -4.00 4.95
C ARG A 106 1.33 -3.74 5.55
N ASP A 107 0.41 -4.63 5.30
CA ASP A 107 -0.92 -4.63 5.89
C ASP A 107 -0.92 -5.64 7.05
N VAL A 108 -1.19 -5.17 8.28
CA VAL A 108 -1.04 -5.97 9.49
C VAL A 108 -2.32 -5.95 10.31
N TYR A 109 -2.86 -7.12 10.59
CA TYR A 109 -4.08 -7.28 11.37
C TYR A 109 -3.90 -8.30 12.50
N ASN A 110 -4.49 -7.99 13.67
CA ASN A 110 -4.54 -8.88 14.83
C ASN A 110 -3.14 -9.38 15.26
N LYS A 111 -2.19 -8.44 15.37
CA LYS A 111 -0.80 -8.70 15.72
C LYS A 111 -0.36 -7.90 16.95
N GLU A 112 0.30 -8.57 17.86
CA GLU A 112 0.96 -7.93 19.00
C GLU A 112 2.20 -7.14 18.57
N THR A 113 2.70 -6.26 19.44
CA THR A 113 3.88 -5.43 19.21
C THR A 113 5.07 -6.21 18.68
N ALA A 114 5.38 -7.38 19.28
CA ALA A 114 6.52 -8.19 18.86
C ALA A 114 6.41 -8.71 17.44
N ASP A 115 5.21 -9.09 17.00
CA ASP A 115 4.95 -9.55 15.65
C ASP A 115 5.07 -8.39 14.65
N CYS A 116 4.53 -7.21 14.98
CA CYS A 116 4.66 -6.00 14.15
C CYS A 116 6.15 -5.62 13.96
N VAL A 117 6.95 -5.71 15.04
CA VAL A 117 8.41 -5.45 14.99
C VAL A 117 9.12 -6.48 14.11
N SER A 118 8.73 -7.76 14.20
CA SER A 118 9.27 -8.82 13.35
C SER A 118 8.98 -8.59 11.86
N GLU A 119 7.73 -8.23 11.54
CA GLU A 119 7.33 -7.88 10.16
C GLU A 119 8.16 -6.69 9.63
N TYR A 120 8.25 -5.60 10.39
CA TYR A 120 9.05 -4.44 10.02
C TYR A 120 10.52 -4.80 9.77
N THR A 121 11.12 -5.53 10.70
CA THR A 121 12.53 -5.90 10.64
C THR A 121 12.84 -6.76 9.41
N SER A 122 11.95 -7.72 9.11
CA SER A 122 12.06 -8.57 7.93
C SER A 122 12.00 -7.74 6.65
N ILE A 123 11.05 -6.82 6.53
CA ILE A 123 10.89 -5.97 5.35
C ILE A 123 12.08 -5.04 5.19
N ALA A 124 12.48 -4.35 6.26
CA ALA A 124 13.63 -3.45 6.24
C ALA A 124 14.94 -4.18 5.90
N GLY A 125 15.08 -5.43 6.32
CA GLY A 125 16.22 -6.28 5.95
C GLY A 125 16.21 -6.71 4.49
N ASN A 126 15.05 -7.05 3.93
CA ASN A 126 14.90 -7.51 2.55
C ASN A 126 14.94 -6.36 1.52
N TYR A 127 14.46 -5.18 1.90
CA TYR A 127 14.33 -4.00 1.03
C TYR A 127 14.99 -2.77 1.65
N GLY A 128 16.24 -2.91 2.13
CA GLY A 128 16.96 -1.92 2.95
C GLY A 128 17.21 -0.55 2.31
N ASN A 129 16.93 -0.39 1.02
CA ASN A 129 16.98 0.88 0.28
C ASN A 129 15.59 1.53 0.10
N LYS A 130 14.55 0.95 0.70
CA LYS A 130 13.18 1.45 0.58
C LYS A 130 12.67 1.98 1.91
N ILE A 131 11.78 2.97 1.82
CA ILE A 131 10.94 3.40 2.92
C ILE A 131 9.97 2.26 3.25
N VAL A 132 9.75 1.99 4.55
CA VAL A 132 8.84 0.94 5.00
C VAL A 132 7.66 1.56 5.72
N SER A 133 6.44 1.14 5.38
CA SER A 133 5.21 1.69 5.95
C SER A 133 4.28 0.60 6.47
N LEU A 134 3.53 0.94 7.52
CA LEU A 134 2.35 0.19 7.96
C LEU A 134 1.17 0.69 7.13
N SER A 135 1.09 0.19 5.89
CA SER A 135 0.23 0.76 4.87
C SER A 135 -1.26 0.52 5.13
N GLU A 136 -1.56 -0.47 5.96
CA GLU A 136 -2.89 -0.73 6.49
C GLU A 136 -2.77 -1.53 7.78
N CYS A 137 -3.61 -1.25 8.78
CA CYS A 137 -3.58 -2.04 10.01
C CYS A 137 -4.93 -2.09 10.74
N GLY A 138 -5.07 -3.09 11.60
CA GLY A 138 -6.20 -3.22 12.49
C GLY A 138 -5.89 -4.15 13.66
N THR A 139 -6.24 -3.71 14.88
CA THR A 139 -6.00 -4.46 16.12
C THR A 139 -4.52 -4.86 16.25
N VAL A 140 -3.64 -3.86 16.21
CA VAL A 140 -2.19 -4.04 16.33
C VAL A 140 -1.67 -3.44 17.62
N GLY A 141 -0.47 -3.86 18.07
CA GLY A 141 0.22 -3.29 19.23
C GLY A 141 0.38 -1.77 19.13
N LEU A 142 0.61 -1.10 20.26
CA LEU A 142 0.73 0.37 20.34
C LEU A 142 1.89 0.89 19.49
N ILE A 143 1.69 2.02 18.84
CA ILE A 143 2.71 2.66 17.98
C ILE A 143 3.95 3.05 18.78
N SER A 144 3.77 3.53 20.03
CA SER A 144 4.88 3.87 20.93
C SER A 144 5.77 2.67 21.23
N GLU A 145 5.17 1.50 21.50
CA GLU A 145 5.89 0.27 21.79
C GLU A 145 6.60 -0.30 20.56
N GLN A 146 5.94 -0.27 19.41
CA GLN A 146 6.52 -0.68 18.14
C GLN A 146 7.75 0.17 17.80
N TRP A 147 7.64 1.49 17.94
CA TRP A 147 8.74 2.44 17.70
C TRP A 147 9.91 2.22 18.68
N ALA A 148 9.62 2.10 19.99
CA ALA A 148 10.62 1.84 21.00
C ALA A 148 11.38 0.53 20.77
N SER A 149 10.71 -0.46 20.16
CA SER A 149 11.27 -1.77 19.81
C SER A 149 11.93 -1.81 18.42
N GLY A 150 11.99 -0.67 17.71
CA GLY A 150 12.71 -0.51 16.45
C GLY A 150 11.87 -0.56 15.18
N ALA A 151 10.57 -0.81 15.23
CA ALA A 151 9.68 -0.72 14.08
C ALA A 151 9.30 0.74 13.81
N ARG A 152 10.09 1.40 12.97
CA ARG A 152 9.95 2.81 12.63
C ARG A 152 9.23 2.98 11.30
N TRP A 153 7.94 2.64 11.31
CA TRP A 153 7.07 2.83 10.15
C TRP A 153 7.05 4.31 9.73
N SER A 154 7.21 4.57 8.43
CA SER A 154 7.18 5.94 7.90
C SER A 154 5.80 6.59 7.99
N TRP A 155 4.76 5.79 7.95
CA TRP A 155 3.38 6.16 8.20
C TRP A 155 2.58 4.92 8.59
N PHE A 156 1.40 5.12 9.19
CA PHE A 156 0.45 4.07 9.53
C PHE A 156 -0.97 4.50 9.13
N MET A 157 -1.80 3.53 8.76
CA MET A 157 -3.19 3.78 8.36
C MET A 157 -4.09 2.69 8.94
N PRO A 158 -4.71 2.90 10.11
CA PRO A 158 -5.74 1.99 10.60
C PRO A 158 -6.90 1.91 9.61
N TRP A 159 -7.37 0.68 9.38
CA TRP A 159 -8.54 0.47 8.56
C TRP A 159 -9.77 1.08 9.24
N TYR A 160 -10.75 1.47 8.46
CA TYR A 160 -11.97 2.09 9.00
C TYR A 160 -12.76 1.13 9.89
N ASP A 161 -13.36 1.65 10.94
CA ASP A 161 -14.26 0.91 11.80
C ASP A 161 -15.57 0.63 11.06
N GLY A 162 -16.17 -0.50 11.38
CA GLY A 162 -17.36 -0.97 10.70
C GLY A 162 -18.25 -1.82 11.60
N THR A 163 -18.96 -2.72 10.98
CA THR A 163 -19.81 -3.69 11.66
C THR A 163 -19.54 -5.08 11.11
N ASN A 164 -19.30 -6.05 11.98
CA ASN A 164 -19.14 -7.44 11.65
C ASN A 164 -20.46 -8.04 11.11
N GLU A 165 -20.40 -9.20 10.48
CA GLU A 165 -21.59 -9.90 9.97
C GLU A 165 -22.62 -10.22 11.05
N ASP A 166 -22.19 -10.41 12.30
CA ASP A 166 -23.06 -10.66 13.46
C ASP A 166 -23.66 -9.38 14.08
N GLY A 167 -23.38 -8.21 13.50
CA GLY A 167 -23.85 -6.91 13.96
C GLY A 167 -23.02 -6.27 15.08
N SER A 168 -21.95 -6.92 15.55
CA SER A 168 -21.02 -6.33 16.52
C SER A 168 -20.11 -5.27 15.88
N PRO A 169 -19.62 -4.27 16.66
CA PRO A 169 -18.65 -3.32 16.15
C PRO A 169 -17.34 -4.00 15.70
N ALA A 170 -16.86 -3.65 14.52
CA ALA A 170 -15.51 -3.96 14.06
C ALA A 170 -14.63 -2.73 14.30
N VAL A 171 -13.86 -2.74 15.38
CA VAL A 171 -12.96 -1.65 15.77
C VAL A 171 -11.53 -2.06 15.48
N HIS A 172 -10.85 -1.32 14.59
CA HIS A 172 -9.48 -1.61 14.17
C HIS A 172 -8.44 -0.81 14.96
N ALA A 173 -8.80 0.39 15.42
CA ALA A 173 -7.98 1.19 16.32
C ALA A 173 -8.89 1.93 17.32
N ASP A 174 -8.84 1.51 18.57
CA ASP A 174 -9.65 2.12 19.61
C ASP A 174 -9.12 3.50 20.07
N GLU A 175 -9.86 4.16 20.94
CA GLU A 175 -9.49 5.48 21.45
C GLU A 175 -8.14 5.46 22.19
N ALA A 176 -7.81 4.37 22.88
CA ALA A 176 -6.55 4.25 23.61
C ALA A 176 -5.37 4.15 22.65
N TRP A 177 -5.52 3.36 21.58
CA TRP A 177 -4.52 3.23 20.54
C TRP A 177 -4.26 4.57 19.83
N TRP A 178 -5.33 5.30 19.46
CA TRP A 178 -5.19 6.62 18.85
C TRP A 178 -4.56 7.66 19.78
N LYS A 179 -4.90 7.64 21.07
CA LYS A 179 -4.27 8.53 22.07
C LYS A 179 -2.78 8.22 22.22
N ASP A 180 -2.41 6.93 22.24
CA ASP A 180 -1.00 6.53 22.24
C ASP A 180 -0.28 7.08 21.01
N ALA A 181 -0.76 6.74 19.84
CA ALA A 181 -0.12 7.10 18.57
C ALA A 181 0.06 8.63 18.43
N MET A 182 -1.02 9.39 18.65
CA MET A 182 -1.02 10.84 18.44
C MET A 182 -0.33 11.65 19.56
N SER A 183 0.05 11.01 20.67
CA SER A 183 0.84 11.65 21.73
C SER A 183 2.35 11.56 21.54
N GLN A 184 2.81 10.84 20.50
CA GLN A 184 4.23 10.63 20.28
C GLN A 184 4.86 11.77 19.50
N GLU A 185 5.99 12.31 19.98
CA GLU A 185 6.75 13.38 19.31
C GLU A 185 7.24 13.03 17.90
N PHE A 186 7.36 11.74 17.59
CA PHE A 186 7.78 11.24 16.27
C PHE A 186 6.62 11.05 15.29
N VAL A 187 5.38 11.22 15.74
CA VAL A 187 4.19 11.18 14.89
C VAL A 187 3.83 12.59 14.47
N VAL A 188 3.87 12.83 13.19
CA VAL A 188 3.56 14.14 12.60
C VAL A 188 2.12 14.12 12.10
N SER A 189 1.29 15.00 12.62
CA SER A 189 -0.09 15.19 12.18
C SER A 189 -0.19 16.18 11.02
N ARG A 190 -1.34 16.25 10.36
CA ARG A 190 -1.59 17.17 9.25
C ARG A 190 -1.34 18.64 9.62
N GLU A 191 -1.67 19.02 10.86
CA GLU A 191 -1.54 20.39 11.35
C GLU A 191 -0.07 20.82 11.58
N GLU A 192 0.83 19.84 11.67
CA GLU A 192 2.26 20.04 11.90
C GLU A 192 3.08 20.02 10.60
N LEU A 193 2.43 19.72 9.47
CA LEU A 193 3.11 19.75 8.18
C LEU A 193 3.46 21.19 7.80
N PRO A 194 4.67 21.41 7.22
CA PRO A 194 5.02 22.72 6.71
C PRO A 194 4.05 23.17 5.63
N SER A 195 3.80 24.48 5.55
CA SER A 195 3.05 25.05 4.42
C SER A 195 3.75 24.70 3.10
N MET A 196 2.96 24.25 2.14
CA MET A 196 3.45 24.00 0.77
C MET A 196 3.30 25.26 -0.10
N GLU A 197 3.66 26.45 0.46
CA GLU A 197 3.73 27.72 -0.28
C GLU A 197 4.97 27.79 -1.16
#